data_df7d7d8e6ea722caa17f14a05ee1874b
#
_entry.id   df7d7d8e6ea722caa17f14a05ee1874b
#
_cell.length_a   1.000
_cell.length_b   1.000
_cell.length_c   1.000
_cell.angle_alpha   90.00
_cell.angle_beta   90.00
_cell.angle_gamma   90.00
#
_symmetry.space_group_name_H-M   'P 1'
#
loop_
_entity.id
_entity.type
_entity.pdbx_description
1 polymer ?
#
loop_
_entity_poly.entity_id
_entity_poly.type
_entity_poly.pdbx_seq_one_letter_code
_entity_poly.pdbx_strand_id
1 'polypeptide(L)'
;MKLSDSRTINADAATVWAGLLNPDVLKACVPGCTEMSGSAQDGFEATVVQKVGPVKATFKGAVALSDMNEPESLTMTGEGKGGAAGFAKGGADVRLEPQGDQTILHYDVEAKVGGKLAQLGSRIIDGFAKKMADQFFENFSDAVGAPVAQEGTPDSEDTSQKKGWFKKLVS
;
A
#
# COMPACT_ATOMS: atom_id res chain seq x y z
N MET A 1 -8.58 6.94 -14.45
CA MET A 1 -8.54 7.24 -13.00
C MET A 1 -7.18 7.81 -12.66
N LYS A 2 -7.17 8.91 -11.95
CA LYS A 2 -5.94 9.54 -11.47
C LYS A 2 -6.09 9.86 -10.00
N LEU A 3 -5.02 9.61 -9.24
CA LEU A 3 -5.02 9.87 -7.80
C LEU A 3 -3.63 10.32 -7.38
N SER A 4 -3.53 11.52 -6.81
CA SER A 4 -2.27 12.07 -6.32
C SER A 4 -2.45 12.56 -4.91
N ASP A 5 -1.51 12.26 -4.03
CA ASP A 5 -1.56 12.70 -2.64
C ASP A 5 -0.20 12.51 -1.99
N SER A 6 -0.11 12.89 -0.73
CA SER A 6 1.08 12.65 0.08
C SER A 6 0.68 12.21 1.47
N ARG A 7 1.56 11.44 2.10
CA ARG A 7 1.34 10.89 3.44
C ARG A 7 2.59 11.05 4.27
N THR A 8 2.44 11.49 5.50
CA THR A 8 3.56 11.55 6.44
C THR A 8 3.64 10.23 7.19
N ILE A 9 4.80 9.58 7.13
CA ILE A 9 5.03 8.28 7.77
C ILE A 9 6.08 8.46 8.85
N ASN A 10 5.80 7.96 10.04
CA ASN A 10 6.69 8.10 11.19
C ASN A 10 7.79 7.04 11.17
N ALA A 11 8.62 7.13 10.14
CA ALA A 11 9.77 6.25 9.94
C ALA A 11 10.73 6.96 8.99
N ASP A 12 12.00 6.63 9.04
CA ASP A 12 12.98 7.24 8.14
C ASP A 12 12.82 6.68 6.71
N ALA A 13 13.44 7.36 5.74
CA ALA A 13 13.27 6.99 4.33
C ALA A 13 13.76 5.59 4.03
N ALA A 14 14.84 5.14 4.66
CA ALA A 14 15.36 3.79 4.43
C ALA A 14 14.38 2.72 4.93
N THR A 15 13.75 2.97 6.07
CA THR A 15 12.75 2.06 6.64
C THR A 15 11.49 2.02 5.76
N VAL A 16 11.04 3.19 5.31
CA VAL A 16 9.88 3.28 4.41
C VAL A 16 10.18 2.55 3.11
N TRP A 17 11.36 2.79 2.54
CA TRP A 17 11.77 2.13 1.30
C TRP A 17 11.77 0.62 1.43
N ALA A 18 12.38 0.10 2.50
CA ALA A 18 12.43 -1.34 2.73
C ALA A 18 11.03 -1.93 2.87
N GLY A 19 10.12 -1.23 3.55
CA GLY A 19 8.74 -1.69 3.72
C GLY A 19 8.00 -1.75 2.40
N LEU A 20 8.19 -0.76 1.53
CA LEU A 20 7.53 -0.73 0.21
C LEU A 20 7.96 -1.88 -0.68
N LEU A 21 9.13 -2.45 -0.43
CA LEU A 21 9.68 -3.54 -1.25
C LEU A 21 9.61 -4.90 -0.57
N ASN A 22 8.98 -4.98 0.59
CA ASN A 22 8.87 -6.21 1.36
C ASN A 22 7.50 -6.86 1.10
N PRO A 23 7.46 -8.05 0.48
CA PRO A 23 6.17 -8.68 0.16
C PRO A 23 5.32 -9.01 1.40
N ASP A 24 5.95 -9.32 2.53
CA ASP A 24 5.20 -9.60 3.76
C ASP A 24 4.51 -8.35 4.28
N VAL A 25 5.20 -7.21 4.22
CA VAL A 25 4.61 -5.93 4.61
C VAL A 25 3.48 -5.55 3.66
N LEU A 26 3.71 -5.70 2.36
CA LEU A 26 2.69 -5.37 1.36
C LEU A 26 1.45 -6.24 1.52
N LYS A 27 1.64 -7.53 1.78
CA LYS A 27 0.52 -8.45 2.01
C LYS A 27 -0.32 -8.00 3.20
N ALA A 28 0.34 -7.57 4.27
CA ALA A 28 -0.37 -7.12 5.47
C ALA A 28 -1.10 -5.79 5.26
N CYS A 29 -0.59 -4.96 4.35
CA CYS A 29 -1.10 -3.60 4.18
C CYS A 29 -2.17 -3.47 3.10
N VAL A 30 -2.10 -4.29 2.04
CA VAL A 30 -3.10 -4.22 0.96
C VAL A 30 -4.40 -4.88 1.41
N PRO A 31 -5.50 -4.12 1.50
CA PRO A 31 -6.77 -4.71 1.97
C PRO A 31 -7.23 -5.84 1.07
N GLY A 32 -7.61 -6.95 1.68
CA GLY A 32 -8.11 -8.12 0.95
C GLY A 32 -7.05 -8.98 0.31
N CYS A 33 -5.79 -8.67 0.49
CA CYS A 33 -4.70 -9.45 -0.07
C CYS A 33 -4.57 -10.78 0.65
N THR A 34 -4.66 -11.88 -0.10
CA THR A 34 -4.55 -13.23 0.45
C THR A 34 -3.20 -13.86 0.15
N GLU A 35 -2.54 -13.41 -0.92
CA GLU A 35 -1.22 -13.92 -1.33
C GLU A 35 -0.39 -12.79 -1.89
N MET A 36 0.90 -12.82 -1.61
CA MET A 36 1.86 -11.87 -2.16
C MET A 36 3.20 -12.56 -2.25
N SER A 37 3.85 -12.48 -3.41
CA SER A 37 5.16 -13.08 -3.63
C SER A 37 5.98 -12.20 -4.56
N GLY A 38 7.26 -12.50 -4.64
CA GLY A 38 8.15 -11.81 -5.55
C GLY A 38 9.19 -10.97 -4.83
N SER A 39 9.83 -10.10 -5.62
CA SER A 39 10.91 -9.24 -5.14
C SER A 39 10.93 -7.95 -5.94
N ALA A 40 11.74 -7.00 -5.46
CA ALA A 40 11.91 -5.74 -6.17
C ALA A 40 12.50 -5.95 -7.57
N GLN A 41 13.39 -6.95 -7.73
CA GLN A 41 14.03 -7.23 -9.02
C GLN A 41 13.09 -7.96 -9.97
N ASP A 42 12.35 -8.93 -9.47
CA ASP A 42 11.53 -9.81 -10.32
C ASP A 42 10.08 -9.32 -10.43
N GLY A 43 9.71 -8.33 -9.64
CA GLY A 43 8.34 -7.86 -9.56
C GLY A 43 7.55 -8.66 -8.53
N PHE A 44 6.35 -8.17 -8.24
CA PHE A 44 5.47 -8.79 -7.25
C PHE A 44 4.24 -9.37 -7.92
N GLU A 45 3.71 -10.45 -7.35
CA GLU A 45 2.43 -11.03 -7.75
C GLU A 45 1.56 -11.13 -6.51
N ALA A 46 0.29 -10.83 -6.69
CA ALA A 46 -0.64 -10.80 -5.56
C ALA A 46 -2.02 -11.31 -5.96
N THR A 47 -2.71 -11.88 -4.98
CA THR A 47 -4.12 -12.22 -5.11
C THR A 47 -4.87 -11.39 -4.10
N VAL A 48 -5.85 -10.63 -4.57
CA VAL A 48 -6.59 -9.67 -3.74
C VAL A 48 -8.08 -9.85 -3.96
N VAL A 49 -8.83 -10.01 -2.88
CA VAL A 49 -10.29 -10.10 -2.94
C VAL A 49 -10.85 -8.72 -2.61
N GLN A 50 -11.62 -8.16 -3.54
CA GLN A 50 -12.19 -6.84 -3.35
C GLN A 50 -13.63 -6.75 -3.83
N LYS A 51 -14.35 -5.82 -3.23
CA LYS A 51 -15.70 -5.46 -3.65
C LYS A 51 -15.70 -4.00 -4.06
N VAL A 52 -15.98 -3.75 -5.35
CA VAL A 52 -16.02 -2.41 -5.92
C VAL A 52 -17.46 -2.13 -6.29
N GLY A 53 -18.14 -1.31 -5.48
CA GLY A 53 -19.59 -1.15 -5.64
C GLY A 53 -20.26 -2.51 -5.47
N PRO A 54 -21.14 -2.92 -6.39
CA PRO A 54 -21.80 -4.23 -6.32
C PRO A 54 -20.95 -5.37 -6.87
N VAL A 55 -19.74 -5.09 -7.42
CA VAL A 55 -18.92 -6.10 -8.07
C VAL A 55 -17.89 -6.66 -7.08
N LYS A 56 -18.04 -7.93 -6.72
CA LYS A 56 -17.08 -8.62 -5.86
C LYS A 56 -16.29 -9.62 -6.70
N ALA A 57 -14.97 -9.59 -6.59
CA ALA A 57 -14.14 -10.48 -7.37
C ALA A 57 -12.79 -10.73 -6.71
N THR A 58 -12.14 -11.80 -7.15
CA THR A 58 -10.76 -12.08 -6.80
C THR A 58 -9.90 -11.60 -7.96
N PHE A 59 -9.00 -10.68 -7.65
CA PHE A 59 -8.10 -10.10 -8.65
C PHE A 59 -6.72 -10.70 -8.50
N LYS A 60 -6.12 -11.07 -9.62
CA LYS A 60 -4.73 -11.50 -9.66
C LYS A 60 -3.93 -10.40 -10.29
N GLY A 61 -2.95 -9.89 -9.55
CA GLY A 61 -2.19 -8.74 -9.97
C GLY A 61 -0.71 -9.03 -10.08
N ALA A 62 -0.06 -8.27 -10.93
CA ALA A 62 1.39 -8.30 -11.07
C ALA A 62 1.87 -6.86 -11.12
N VAL A 63 2.99 -6.58 -10.43
CA VAL A 63 3.57 -5.24 -10.35
C VAL A 63 5.05 -5.34 -10.65
N ALA A 64 5.53 -4.53 -11.59
CA ALA A 64 6.94 -4.42 -11.89
C ALA A 64 7.43 -3.06 -11.38
N LEU A 65 8.67 -3.04 -10.89
CA LEU A 65 9.29 -1.80 -10.42
C LEU A 65 10.35 -1.36 -11.42
N SER A 66 10.45 -0.06 -11.62
CA SER A 66 11.44 0.52 -12.51
C SER A 66 11.89 1.87 -11.98
N ASP A 67 12.94 2.41 -12.60
CA ASP A 67 13.47 3.73 -12.27
C ASP A 67 13.72 3.88 -10.77
N MET A 68 14.21 2.82 -10.14
CA MET A 68 14.46 2.81 -8.71
C MET A 68 15.71 3.61 -8.37
N ASN A 69 15.51 4.63 -7.55
CA ASN A 69 16.57 5.48 -7.05
C ASN A 69 16.50 5.45 -5.53
N GLU A 70 17.10 4.42 -4.95
CA GLU A 70 16.99 4.13 -3.51
C GLU A 70 17.69 5.18 -2.66
N PRO A 71 17.09 5.69 -1.62
CA PRO A 71 15.73 5.46 -1.12
C PRO A 71 14.78 6.61 -1.48
N GLU A 72 14.93 7.22 -2.65
CA GLU A 72 14.25 8.47 -3.01
C GLU A 72 13.00 8.29 -3.85
N SER A 73 13.08 7.45 -4.88
CA SER A 73 11.94 7.33 -5.80
C SER A 73 11.94 6.02 -6.55
N LEU A 74 10.75 5.64 -7.02
CA LEU A 74 10.58 4.49 -7.90
C LEU A 74 9.30 4.65 -8.70
N THR A 75 9.19 3.85 -9.77
CA THR A 75 7.97 3.75 -10.57
C THR A 75 7.45 2.33 -10.47
N MET A 76 6.15 2.20 -10.24
CA MET A 76 5.45 0.92 -10.23
C MET A 76 4.58 0.85 -11.46
N THR A 77 4.57 -0.30 -12.13
CA THR A 77 3.67 -0.56 -13.25
C THR A 77 2.96 -1.87 -12.96
N GLY A 78 1.64 -1.89 -13.01
CA GLY A 78 0.91 -3.06 -12.59
C GLY A 78 -0.38 -3.30 -13.36
N GLU A 79 -0.86 -4.52 -13.22
CA GLU A 79 -2.11 -4.96 -13.82
C GLU A 79 -2.78 -5.95 -12.89
N GLY A 80 -4.10 -5.81 -12.73
CA GLY A 80 -4.90 -6.76 -11.97
C GLY A 80 -6.05 -7.26 -12.83
N LYS A 81 -6.26 -8.58 -12.84
CA LYS A 81 -7.31 -9.21 -13.64
C LYS A 81 -8.29 -9.92 -12.71
N GLY A 82 -9.57 -9.62 -12.88
CA GLY A 82 -10.64 -10.17 -12.07
C GLY A 82 -11.62 -11.05 -12.85
N GLY A 83 -11.19 -11.64 -13.95
CA GLY A 83 -12.05 -12.49 -14.77
C GLY A 83 -13.26 -11.74 -15.29
N ALA A 84 -14.45 -12.24 -14.96
CA ALA A 84 -15.70 -11.62 -15.42
C ALA A 84 -15.89 -10.19 -14.91
N ALA A 85 -15.26 -9.83 -13.80
CA ALA A 85 -15.36 -8.48 -13.26
C ALA A 85 -14.60 -7.45 -14.09
N GLY A 86 -13.60 -7.89 -14.86
CA GLY A 86 -12.80 -6.99 -15.66
C GLY A 86 -11.37 -6.87 -15.18
N PHE A 87 -10.74 -5.74 -15.47
CA PHE A 87 -9.35 -5.55 -15.15
C PHE A 87 -9.05 -4.09 -14.83
N ALA A 88 -7.88 -3.89 -14.20
CA ALA A 88 -7.32 -2.57 -14.00
C ALA A 88 -5.83 -2.63 -14.31
N LYS A 89 -5.30 -1.63 -14.99
CA LYS A 89 -3.86 -1.56 -15.22
C LYS A 89 -3.40 -0.12 -15.19
N GLY A 90 -2.17 0.09 -14.75
CA GLY A 90 -1.63 1.43 -14.65
C GLY A 90 -0.32 1.46 -13.93
N GLY A 91 0.00 2.63 -13.38
CA GLY A 91 1.25 2.82 -12.70
C GLY A 91 1.18 3.89 -11.63
N ALA A 92 2.23 3.95 -10.85
CA ALA A 92 2.38 4.93 -9.80
C ALA A 92 3.82 5.38 -9.74
N ASP A 93 4.01 6.69 -9.61
CA ASP A 93 5.32 7.26 -9.30
C ASP A 93 5.34 7.57 -7.81
N VAL A 94 6.35 7.09 -7.11
CA VAL A 94 6.49 7.24 -5.67
C VAL A 94 7.78 7.98 -5.38
N ARG A 95 7.68 8.99 -4.52
CA ARG A 95 8.84 9.77 -4.11
C ARG A 95 8.84 9.94 -2.59
N LEU A 96 9.99 9.72 -1.97
CA LEU A 96 10.15 9.86 -0.53
C LEU A 96 10.93 11.12 -0.22
N GLU A 97 10.39 11.94 0.64
CA GLU A 97 11.02 13.18 1.09
C GLU A 97 11.36 13.05 2.57
N PRO A 98 12.64 12.94 2.92
CA PRO A 98 13.04 12.86 4.33
C PRO A 98 12.68 14.14 5.08
N GLN A 99 12.19 13.96 6.31
CA GLN A 99 11.84 15.11 7.14
C GLN A 99 12.14 14.77 8.59
N GLY A 100 13.41 14.93 8.99
CA GLY A 100 13.86 14.52 10.31
C GLY A 100 13.72 13.01 10.47
N ASP A 101 12.99 12.59 11.49
CA ASP A 101 12.76 11.17 11.76
C ASP A 101 11.58 10.60 10.96
N GLN A 102 10.94 11.45 10.18
CA GLN A 102 9.76 11.08 9.41
C GLN A 102 10.06 11.14 7.92
N THR A 103 9.14 10.61 7.13
CA THR A 103 9.22 10.65 5.68
C THR A 103 7.87 11.08 5.13
N ILE A 104 7.89 12.00 4.17
CA ILE A 104 6.68 12.32 3.42
C ILE A 104 6.75 11.50 2.14
N LEU A 105 5.76 10.63 1.96
CA LEU A 105 5.64 9.81 0.77
C LEU A 105 4.67 10.49 -0.18
N HIS A 106 5.16 10.85 -1.36
CA HIS A 106 4.34 11.44 -2.42
C HIS A 106 4.05 10.38 -3.46
N TYR A 107 2.81 10.33 -3.95
CA TYR A 107 2.49 9.39 -5.00
C TYR A 107 1.53 9.98 -6.03
N ASP A 108 1.74 9.55 -7.28
CA ASP A 108 0.87 9.88 -8.40
C ASP A 108 0.48 8.56 -9.06
N VAL A 109 -0.82 8.29 -9.09
CA VAL A 109 -1.35 7.05 -9.65
C VAL A 109 -2.21 7.36 -10.87
N GLU A 110 -2.02 6.57 -11.93
CA GLU A 110 -2.86 6.64 -13.10
C GLU A 110 -3.21 5.23 -13.52
N ALA A 111 -4.50 4.96 -13.74
CA ALA A 111 -4.95 3.62 -14.07
C ALA A 111 -6.11 3.63 -15.04
N LYS A 112 -6.21 2.57 -15.85
CA LYS A 112 -7.34 2.30 -16.73
C LYS A 112 -8.07 1.08 -16.23
N VAL A 113 -9.38 1.11 -16.33
CA VAL A 113 -10.26 0.04 -15.85
C VAL A 113 -11.11 -0.42 -17.03
N GLY A 114 -11.29 -1.74 -17.14
CA GLY A 114 -12.11 -2.33 -18.21
C GLY A 114 -13.09 -3.35 -17.70
N GLY A 115 -13.99 -3.80 -18.57
CA GLY A 115 -14.99 -4.80 -18.23
C GLY A 115 -16.11 -4.24 -17.36
N LYS A 116 -16.66 -5.08 -16.48
CA LYS A 116 -17.74 -4.68 -15.59
C LYS A 116 -17.34 -3.53 -14.67
N LEU A 117 -16.07 -3.50 -14.26
CA LEU A 117 -15.58 -2.40 -13.44
C LEU A 117 -15.78 -1.06 -14.11
N ALA A 118 -15.46 -0.98 -15.40
CA ALA A 118 -15.59 0.28 -16.15
C ALA A 118 -17.04 0.77 -16.20
N GLN A 119 -17.99 -0.16 -16.17
CA GLN A 119 -19.41 0.18 -16.22
C GLN A 119 -19.92 0.83 -14.94
N LEU A 120 -19.16 0.74 -13.85
CA LEU A 120 -19.55 1.35 -12.58
C LEU A 120 -19.44 2.88 -12.61
N GLY A 121 -18.64 3.40 -13.53
CA GLY A 121 -18.44 4.83 -13.69
C GLY A 121 -17.28 5.36 -12.86
N SER A 122 -16.76 6.51 -13.30
CA SER A 122 -15.58 7.09 -12.68
C SER A 122 -15.78 7.44 -11.21
N ARG A 123 -16.97 7.86 -10.83
CA ARG A 123 -17.25 8.26 -9.46
C ARG A 123 -17.04 7.10 -8.47
N ILE A 124 -17.54 5.91 -8.81
CA ILE A 124 -17.39 4.74 -7.97
C ILE A 124 -15.93 4.28 -7.97
N ILE A 125 -15.29 4.28 -9.13
CA ILE A 125 -13.90 3.86 -9.27
C ILE A 125 -12.98 4.80 -8.48
N ASP A 126 -13.15 6.11 -8.61
CA ASP A 126 -12.32 7.08 -7.91
C ASP A 126 -12.50 6.99 -6.39
N GLY A 127 -13.73 6.82 -5.94
CA GLY A 127 -14.03 6.65 -4.52
C GLY A 127 -13.40 5.39 -3.95
N PHE A 128 -13.45 4.30 -4.71
CA PHE A 128 -12.83 3.06 -4.32
C PHE A 128 -11.30 3.20 -4.23
N ALA A 129 -10.69 3.83 -5.23
CA ALA A 129 -9.24 4.01 -5.26
C ALA A 129 -8.75 4.84 -4.08
N LYS A 130 -9.48 5.91 -3.75
CA LYS A 130 -9.12 6.74 -2.62
C LYS A 130 -9.22 5.98 -1.30
N LYS A 131 -10.29 5.21 -1.15
CA LYS A 131 -10.49 4.41 0.06
C LYS A 131 -9.39 3.34 0.21
N MET A 132 -9.01 2.71 -0.89
CA MET A 132 -7.92 1.73 -0.90
C MET A 132 -6.60 2.38 -0.49
N ALA A 133 -6.30 3.55 -1.03
CA ALA A 133 -5.09 4.28 -0.67
C ALA A 133 -5.08 4.65 0.79
N ASP A 134 -6.19 5.19 1.31
CA ASP A 134 -6.29 5.57 2.71
C ASP A 134 -6.05 4.36 3.62
N GLN A 135 -6.69 3.24 3.30
CA GLN A 135 -6.56 2.01 4.08
C GLN A 135 -5.14 1.44 4.01
N PHE A 136 -4.57 1.42 2.80
CA PHE A 136 -3.22 0.93 2.61
C PHE A 136 -2.22 1.73 3.44
N PHE A 137 -2.29 3.05 3.39
CA PHE A 137 -1.32 3.88 4.09
C PHE A 137 -1.53 3.89 5.60
N GLU A 138 -2.76 3.73 6.05
CA GLU A 138 -3.00 3.52 7.48
C GLU A 138 -2.32 2.25 7.95
N ASN A 139 -2.52 1.15 7.23
CA ASN A 139 -1.89 -0.12 7.55
C ASN A 139 -0.37 -0.04 7.44
N PHE A 140 0.11 0.62 6.40
CA PHE A 140 1.55 0.76 6.16
C PHE A 140 2.22 1.58 7.27
N SER A 141 1.59 2.67 7.68
CA SER A 141 2.10 3.49 8.78
C SER A 141 2.20 2.69 10.07
N ASP A 142 1.21 1.82 10.33
CA ASP A 142 1.25 0.96 11.50
C ASP A 142 2.35 -0.09 11.40
N ALA A 143 2.60 -0.60 10.19
CA ALA A 143 3.57 -1.67 9.98
C ALA A 143 5.02 -1.18 10.06
N VAL A 144 5.31 0.01 9.56
CA VAL A 144 6.68 0.52 9.48
C VAL A 144 6.95 1.69 10.42
N GLY A 145 5.90 2.32 10.94
CA GLY A 145 6.06 3.49 11.79
C GLY A 145 6.71 3.17 13.11
N ALA A 146 7.50 4.10 13.62
CA ALA A 146 8.08 3.98 14.95
C ALA A 146 6.97 4.01 15.99
N PRO A 147 7.10 3.24 17.07
CA PRO A 147 6.12 3.31 18.16
C PRO A 147 6.04 4.73 18.66
N VAL A 148 4.85 5.20 18.88
CA VAL A 148 4.67 6.48 19.53
C VAL A 148 5.22 6.31 20.92
N ALA A 149 6.27 7.00 21.17
CA ALA A 149 7.08 6.74 22.31
C ALA A 149 6.30 6.71 23.55
N GLN A 150 6.24 5.84 23.71
CA GLN A 150 5.98 5.60 24.75
C GLN A 150 7.10 5.78 25.43
N GLU A 151 7.20 6.28 24.77
CA GLU A 151 8.14 6.37 24.96
C GLU A 151 8.80 6.24 25.65
N GLY A 152 8.60 6.00 25.81
CA GLY A 152 9.32 5.52 26.18
C GLY A 152 9.44 4.90 26.56
N THR A 153 9.27 4.46 26.72
CA THR A 153 9.53 3.66 26.88
C THR A 153 9.74 2.94 26.94
N PRO A 154 9.80 2.62 27.23
CA PRO A 154 10.05 1.71 27.13
C PRO A 154 10.14 0.87 27.32
N ASP A 155 9.91 0.51 27.14
CA ASP A 155 10.02 -0.40 27.17
C ASP A 155 9.80 -1.11 27.17
N SER A 156 9.49 -1.15 27.19
CA SER A 156 9.34 -1.99 27.07
C SER A 156 8.82 -2.61 27.01
N GLU A 157 8.43 -2.72 27.05
CA GLU A 157 8.02 -3.47 26.97
C GLU A 157 7.35 -3.83 26.62
N ASP A 158 6.87 -3.74 26.57
CA ASP A 158 6.33 -4.31 26.35
C ASP A 158 5.68 -4.60 25.83
N THR A 159 5.22 -4.41 25.69
CA THR A 159 4.75 -4.96 25.33
C THR A 159 4.04 -5.20 24.80
N SER A 160 3.52 -4.81 24.64
CA SER A 160 3.07 -5.19 24.30
C SER A 160 2.38 -5.24 23.86
N GLN A 161 1.83 -4.65 24.18
CA GLN A 161 1.46 -4.78 23.90
C GLN A 161 0.94 -4.85 23.53
N LYS A 162 0.49 -4.40 23.37
CA LYS A 162 0.20 -4.48 23.13
C LYS A 162 -0.32 -4.58 22.76
N LYS A 163 -0.36 -3.92 22.91
CA LYS A 163 -0.63 -4.00 22.52
C LYS A 163 -0.95 -4.23 21.97
N GLY A 164 -1.06 -3.39 22.13
CA GLY A 164 -0.76 -3.82 21.47
C GLY A 164 -1.09 -3.78 21.09
N TRP A 165 -1.49 -3.79 21.28
CA TRP A 165 -1.13 -3.87 20.92
C TRP A 165 -1.76 -3.89 21.07
N PHE A 166 -2.10 -3.50 20.95
CA PHE A 166 -1.91 -3.63 21.28
C PHE A 166 -2.58 -3.54 21.42
N LYS A 167 -2.43 -3.08 21.64
CA LYS A 167 -2.34 -3.11 21.85
C LYS A 167 -2.67 -3.30 21.77
N LYS A 168 -2.72 -2.91 21.79
CA LYS A 168 -2.40 -3.14 21.83
C LYS A 168 -2.54 -3.35 21.82
N LEU A 169 -3.04 -3.07 21.49
CA LEU A 169 -2.55 -3.43 21.82
C LEU A 169 -2.82 -3.40 22.01
N VAL A 170 -3.00 -2.79 21.98
CA VAL A 170 -2.59 -3.03 22.36
C VAL A 170 -2.88 -3.14 22.53
N SER A 171 -2.96 -2.50 22.58
CA SER A 171 -2.55 -2.98 22.65
C SER A 171 -2.96 -3.20 22.79
#